data_5ea8b97a56385523afbab0296b027a3d
#
_entry.id   5ea8b97a56385523afbab0296b027a3d
#
_cell.length_a   1.000
_cell.length_b   1.000
_cell.length_c   1.000
_cell.angle_alpha   90.00
_cell.angle_beta   90.00
_cell.angle_gamma   90.00
#
_symmetry.space_group_name_H-M   'P 1'
#
loop_
_entity.id
_entity.type
_entity.pdbx_description
1 polymer ?
#
loop_
_entity_poly.entity_id
_entity_poly.type
_entity_poly.pdbx_seq_one_letter_code
_entity_poly.pdbx_strand_id
1 'polypeptide(L)'
;TQASSGDNPNWLQAMNGPFAEEYWEAACIEVETLEKMDAWSVVERTPEMNVLPSTWAFKLKRFPDGLIKKFKARFCARGDRQIEGIDYFETYAPVVQWTTIRLMLILECLLDLTSKQGDVTCAFLHAHLPPDEQVYVSMPRGFTQYDKKGRAKVLKLKRTLYGLKQSPRAFWK
;
A
#
# COMPACT_ATOMS: atom_id res chain seq x y z
N THR A 1 -14.68 12.26 14.19
CA THR A 1 -15.82 11.62 13.49
C THR A 1 -15.45 10.14 13.31
N GLN A 2 -16.19 9.24 13.96
CA GLN A 2 -16.06 7.81 13.76
C GLN A 2 -16.47 7.51 12.31
N ALA A 3 -15.59 6.82 11.56
CA ALA A 3 -15.96 6.30 10.24
C ALA A 3 -17.17 5.37 10.41
N SER A 4 -18.22 5.55 9.61
CA SER A 4 -19.34 4.62 9.61
C SER A 4 -18.83 3.22 9.20
N SER A 5 -19.43 2.16 9.71
CA SER A 5 -19.01 0.78 9.40
C SER A 5 -19.03 0.46 7.89
N GLY A 6 -19.71 1.27 7.07
CA GLY A 6 -19.77 1.16 5.63
C GLY A 6 -18.66 1.88 4.85
N ASP A 7 -17.83 2.71 5.50
CA ASP A 7 -16.81 3.51 4.80
C ASP A 7 -15.50 2.74 4.48
N ASN A 8 -15.36 1.52 4.99
CA ASN A 8 -14.21 0.64 4.71
C ASN A 8 -14.69 -0.75 4.25
N PRO A 9 -15.29 -0.88 3.07
CA PRO A 9 -15.81 -2.15 2.61
C PRO A 9 -14.69 -3.13 2.26
N ASN A 10 -14.94 -4.42 2.43
CA ASN A 10 -14.12 -5.45 1.83
C ASN A 10 -14.40 -5.57 0.32
N TRP A 11 -13.62 -6.40 -0.42
CA TRP A 11 -13.77 -6.57 -1.86
C TRP A 11 -15.20 -6.89 -2.30
N LEU A 12 -15.86 -7.84 -1.64
CA LEU A 12 -17.21 -8.26 -2.02
C LEU A 12 -18.24 -7.15 -1.78
N GLN A 13 -18.11 -6.45 -0.65
CA GLN A 13 -18.96 -5.32 -0.32
C GLN A 13 -18.75 -4.14 -1.27
N ALA A 14 -17.50 -3.87 -1.66
CA ALA A 14 -17.18 -2.82 -2.61
C ALA A 14 -17.74 -3.12 -3.99
N MET A 15 -17.51 -4.34 -4.53
CA MET A 15 -17.88 -4.70 -5.90
C MET A 15 -19.37 -5.05 -6.09
N ASN A 16 -20.10 -5.36 -5.00
CA ASN A 16 -21.54 -5.64 -5.05
C ASN A 16 -22.39 -4.54 -4.38
N GLY A 17 -21.75 -3.47 -3.92
CA GLY A 17 -22.41 -2.35 -3.26
C GLY A 17 -22.90 -1.26 -4.24
N PRO A 18 -23.55 -0.21 -3.71
CA PRO A 18 -24.10 0.87 -4.52
C PRO A 18 -23.03 1.73 -5.21
N PHE A 19 -21.77 1.62 -4.83
CA PHE A 19 -20.62 2.37 -5.34
C PHE A 19 -19.58 1.45 -6.00
N ALA A 20 -20.04 0.37 -6.65
CA ALA A 20 -19.14 -0.64 -7.22
C ALA A 20 -18.28 -0.07 -8.36
N GLU A 21 -18.86 0.78 -9.18
CA GLU A 21 -18.15 1.42 -10.31
C GLU A 21 -17.06 2.35 -9.82
N GLU A 22 -17.34 3.20 -8.82
CA GLU A 22 -16.39 4.14 -8.26
C GLU A 22 -15.23 3.44 -7.53
N TYR A 23 -15.53 2.34 -6.83
CA TYR A 23 -14.47 1.53 -6.22
C TYR A 23 -13.63 0.77 -7.25
N TRP A 24 -14.26 0.32 -8.33
CA TRP A 24 -13.53 -0.30 -9.43
C TRP A 24 -12.62 0.70 -10.13
N GLU A 25 -13.11 1.90 -10.45
CA GLU A 25 -12.30 2.99 -11.01
C GLU A 25 -11.12 3.33 -10.08
N ALA A 26 -11.37 3.45 -8.77
CA ALA A 26 -10.30 3.68 -7.81
C ALA A 26 -9.26 2.54 -7.78
N ALA A 27 -9.66 1.29 -8.00
CA ALA A 27 -8.76 0.15 -8.10
C ALA A 27 -7.95 0.19 -9.40
N CYS A 28 -8.55 0.56 -10.53
CA CYS A 28 -7.84 0.75 -11.80
C CYS A 28 -6.76 1.83 -11.68
N ILE A 29 -7.11 2.99 -11.12
CA ILE A 29 -6.16 4.11 -10.90
C ILE A 29 -4.99 3.67 -10.01
N GLU A 30 -5.25 2.88 -8.96
CA GLU A 30 -4.19 2.36 -8.08
C GLU A 30 -3.24 1.44 -8.86
N VAL A 31 -3.77 0.47 -9.63
CA VAL A 31 -2.94 -0.46 -10.41
C VAL A 31 -2.11 0.30 -11.45
N GLU A 32 -2.73 1.21 -12.21
CA GLU A 32 -2.01 2.04 -13.17
C GLU A 32 -0.89 2.87 -12.54
N THR A 33 -1.14 3.42 -11.34
CA THR A 33 -0.13 4.19 -10.61
C THR A 33 1.05 3.31 -10.22
N LEU A 34 0.79 2.10 -9.73
CA LEU A 34 1.82 1.13 -9.34
C LEU A 34 2.63 0.66 -10.57
N GLU A 35 1.98 0.43 -11.71
CA GLU A 35 2.64 0.06 -12.96
C GLU A 35 3.49 1.21 -13.52
N LYS A 36 2.98 2.44 -13.53
CA LYS A 36 3.75 3.64 -13.94
C LYS A 36 5.00 3.87 -13.07
N MET A 37 4.94 3.48 -11.79
CA MET A 37 6.08 3.54 -10.89
C MET A 37 7.01 2.32 -11.00
N ASP A 38 6.77 1.41 -11.93
CA ASP A 38 7.54 0.16 -12.12
C ASP A 38 7.67 -0.64 -10.82
N ALA A 39 6.54 -0.79 -10.10
CA ALA A 39 6.51 -1.44 -8.79
C ALA A 39 6.82 -2.94 -8.85
N TRP A 40 6.55 -3.59 -9.98
CA TRP A 40 6.71 -5.04 -10.17
C TRP A 40 6.96 -5.46 -11.61
N SER A 41 7.33 -6.73 -11.78
CA SER A 41 7.25 -7.47 -13.04
C SER A 41 6.24 -8.61 -12.92
N VAL A 42 5.44 -8.83 -13.95
CA VAL A 42 4.53 -9.98 -14.02
C VAL A 42 5.31 -11.20 -14.49
N VAL A 43 5.35 -12.26 -13.69
CA VAL A 43 6.11 -13.47 -13.98
C VAL A 43 5.24 -14.74 -13.85
N GLU A 44 5.65 -15.83 -14.51
CA GLU A 44 5.01 -17.13 -14.33
C GLU A 44 5.36 -17.68 -12.93
N ARG A 45 4.37 -18.28 -12.27
CA ARG A 45 4.57 -18.91 -10.97
C ARG A 45 5.32 -20.20 -11.09
N THR A 46 6.40 -20.36 -10.29
CA THR A 46 7.11 -21.62 -10.11
C THR A 46 6.86 -22.21 -8.72
N PRO A 47 7.07 -23.54 -8.52
CA PRO A 47 6.83 -24.20 -7.24
C PRO A 47 7.70 -23.66 -6.09
N GLU A 48 8.88 -23.14 -6.41
CA GLU A 48 9.88 -22.65 -5.44
C GLU A 48 9.53 -21.27 -4.89
N MET A 49 8.62 -20.54 -5.54
CA MET A 49 8.25 -19.18 -5.14
C MET A 49 7.37 -19.20 -3.89
N ASN A 50 7.81 -18.54 -2.83
CA ASN A 50 6.94 -18.16 -1.74
C ASN A 50 6.09 -16.96 -2.16
N VAL A 51 4.80 -17.19 -2.48
CA VAL A 51 3.90 -16.16 -2.99
C VAL A 51 3.02 -15.66 -1.88
N LEU A 52 3.23 -14.42 -1.47
CA LEU A 52 2.40 -13.76 -0.47
C LEU A 52 1.00 -13.48 -1.04
N PRO A 53 -0.05 -13.71 -0.27
CA PRO A 53 -1.38 -13.25 -0.64
C PRO A 53 -1.43 -11.73 -0.72
N SER A 54 -2.33 -11.22 -1.54
CA SER A 54 -2.63 -9.79 -1.63
C SER A 54 -4.04 -9.48 -1.14
N THR A 55 -4.30 -8.22 -0.86
CA THR A 55 -5.62 -7.75 -0.45
C THR A 55 -5.86 -6.32 -0.94
N TRP A 56 -7.13 -5.97 -1.11
CA TRP A 56 -7.56 -4.61 -1.33
C TRP A 56 -7.98 -3.95 -0.02
N ALA A 57 -7.54 -2.72 0.19
CA ALA A 57 -8.02 -1.84 1.25
C ALA A 57 -8.79 -0.68 0.61
N PHE A 58 -10.12 -0.77 0.66
CA PHE A 58 -11.00 0.29 0.19
C PHE A 58 -11.35 1.27 1.30
N LYS A 59 -11.51 2.53 0.94
CA LYS A 59 -11.94 3.56 1.86
C LYS A 59 -12.77 4.64 1.15
N LEU A 60 -13.94 4.93 1.69
CA LEU A 60 -14.72 6.10 1.37
C LEU A 60 -14.27 7.27 2.25
N LYS A 61 -13.75 8.32 1.65
CA LYS A 61 -13.44 9.55 2.35
C LYS A 61 -14.61 10.52 2.23
N ARG A 62 -14.95 11.16 3.34
CA ARG A 62 -15.99 12.18 3.40
C ARG A 62 -15.43 13.52 3.82
N PHE A 63 -16.11 14.58 3.44
CA PHE A 63 -15.93 15.90 4.01
C PHE A 63 -16.53 15.97 5.43
N PRO A 64 -16.20 17.01 6.24
CA PRO A 64 -16.77 17.17 7.58
C PRO A 64 -18.30 17.26 7.62
N ASP A 65 -18.94 17.71 6.55
CA ASP A 65 -20.38 17.79 6.35
C ASP A 65 -21.03 16.43 5.99
N GLY A 66 -20.22 15.36 5.84
CA GLY A 66 -20.67 14.01 5.51
C GLY A 66 -20.75 13.71 4.02
N LEU A 67 -20.61 14.70 3.13
CA LEU A 67 -20.60 14.48 1.68
C LEU A 67 -19.42 13.64 1.24
N ILE A 68 -19.60 12.86 0.17
CA ILE A 68 -18.56 12.03 -0.40
C ILE A 68 -17.48 12.92 -1.00
N LYS A 69 -16.25 12.73 -0.52
CA LYS A 69 -15.06 13.42 -1.02
C LYS A 69 -14.33 12.62 -2.07
N LYS A 70 -14.08 11.32 -1.81
CA LYS A 70 -13.27 10.48 -2.68
C LYS A 70 -13.37 9.01 -2.29
N PHE A 71 -13.48 8.14 -3.29
CA PHE A 71 -13.21 6.71 -3.17
C PHE A 71 -11.72 6.46 -3.26
N LYS A 72 -11.20 5.58 -2.44
CA LYS A 72 -9.79 5.23 -2.41
C LYS A 72 -9.63 3.72 -2.35
N ALA A 73 -8.82 3.19 -3.24
CA ALA A 73 -8.32 1.81 -3.20
C ALA A 73 -6.82 1.83 -2.87
N ARG A 74 -6.36 0.81 -2.17
CA ARG A 74 -4.94 0.49 -2.01
C ARG A 74 -4.74 -0.99 -2.22
N PHE A 75 -3.81 -1.33 -3.08
CA PHE A 75 -3.34 -2.69 -3.22
C PHE A 75 -2.26 -2.97 -2.18
N CYS A 76 -2.46 -4.01 -1.37
CA CYS A 76 -1.59 -4.32 -0.24
C CYS A 76 -1.14 -5.78 -0.28
N ALA A 77 0.13 -6.02 0.04
CA ALA A 77 0.60 -7.37 0.36
C ALA A 77 0.12 -7.78 1.77
N ARG A 78 -0.10 -9.08 1.99
CA ARG A 78 -0.41 -9.65 3.30
C ARG A 78 0.88 -9.87 4.09
N GLY A 79 1.45 -8.80 4.64
CA GLY A 79 2.68 -8.85 5.44
C GLY A 79 2.56 -9.69 6.72
N ASP A 80 1.34 -9.92 7.20
CA ASP A 80 1.04 -10.88 8.26
C ASP A 80 1.36 -12.34 7.89
N ARG A 81 1.56 -12.61 6.61
CA ARG A 81 1.96 -13.92 6.07
C ARG A 81 3.43 -14.00 5.69
N GLN A 82 4.20 -12.94 5.86
CA GLN A 82 5.64 -12.95 5.63
C GLN A 82 6.37 -13.76 6.70
N ILE A 83 7.35 -14.52 6.24
CA ILE A 83 8.23 -15.37 7.08
C ILE A 83 9.55 -14.62 7.25
N GLU A 84 9.97 -14.43 8.51
CA GLU A 84 11.27 -13.84 8.84
C GLU A 84 12.41 -14.75 8.37
N GLY A 85 13.46 -14.14 7.82
CA GLY A 85 14.58 -14.87 7.23
C GLY A 85 14.35 -15.41 5.82
N ILE A 86 13.13 -15.27 5.26
CA ILE A 86 12.78 -15.65 3.89
C ILE A 86 12.25 -14.44 3.10
N ASP A 87 11.19 -13.81 3.61
CA ASP A 87 10.51 -12.70 2.94
C ASP A 87 11.00 -11.33 3.40
N TYR A 88 11.63 -11.27 4.56
CA TYR A 88 12.23 -10.05 5.13
C TYR A 88 13.25 -10.42 6.20
N PHE A 89 14.21 -9.53 6.45
CA PHE A 89 15.27 -9.72 7.46
C PHE A 89 15.21 -8.66 8.54
N GLU A 90 14.90 -7.42 8.18
CA GLU A 90 14.88 -6.29 9.09
C GLU A 90 13.65 -5.41 8.86
N THR A 91 13.03 -4.93 9.94
CA THR A 91 11.81 -4.12 9.88
C THR A 91 11.92 -2.77 10.59
N TYR A 92 12.99 -2.57 11.37
CA TYR A 92 13.13 -1.35 12.17
C TYR A 92 13.18 -0.10 11.27
N ALA A 93 12.28 0.85 11.55
CA ALA A 93 12.29 2.18 10.99
C ALA A 93 12.07 3.19 12.12
N PRO A 94 12.85 4.27 12.18
CA PRO A 94 12.63 5.30 13.20
C PRO A 94 11.31 6.02 12.94
N VAL A 95 10.59 6.30 14.03
CA VAL A 95 9.37 7.11 14.02
C VAL A 95 9.58 8.27 14.96
N VAL A 96 9.27 9.48 14.50
CA VAL A 96 9.35 10.67 15.33
C VAL A 96 8.36 10.56 16.49
N GLN A 97 8.82 10.87 17.71
CA GLN A 97 7.99 10.88 18.91
C GLN A 97 7.14 12.15 18.98
N TRP A 98 5.95 12.06 19.53
CA TRP A 98 5.06 13.20 19.73
C TRP A 98 5.69 14.32 20.57
N THR A 99 6.55 13.99 21.52
CA THR A 99 7.33 14.96 22.30
C THR A 99 8.23 15.81 21.43
N THR A 100 8.90 15.22 20.45
CA THR A 100 9.74 15.94 19.49
C THR A 100 8.92 16.88 18.61
N ILE A 101 7.77 16.41 18.11
CA ILE A 101 6.88 17.26 17.29
C ILE A 101 6.38 18.45 18.11
N ARG A 102 5.95 18.23 19.35
CA ARG A 102 5.50 19.33 20.25
C ARG A 102 6.61 20.32 20.55
N LEU A 103 7.83 19.83 20.81
CA LEU A 103 8.98 20.70 21.02
C LEU A 103 9.27 21.57 19.80
N MET A 104 9.25 20.99 18.60
CA MET A 104 9.43 21.74 17.35
C MET A 104 8.38 22.83 17.16
N LEU A 105 7.09 22.53 17.43
CA LEU A 105 6.01 23.51 17.34
C LEU A 105 6.15 24.63 18.39
N ILE A 106 6.62 24.33 19.60
CA ILE A 106 6.91 25.34 20.64
C ILE A 106 8.05 26.24 20.19
N LEU A 107 9.13 25.68 19.64
CA LEU A 107 10.25 26.47 19.13
C LEU A 107 9.86 27.36 17.96
N GLU A 108 9.01 26.84 17.06
CA GLU A 108 8.41 27.61 15.97
C GLU A 108 7.71 28.86 16.50
N CYS A 109 6.84 28.71 17.50
CA CYS A 109 6.13 29.84 18.11
C CYS A 109 7.07 30.81 18.86
N LEU A 110 8.05 30.29 19.60
CA LEU A 110 8.94 31.14 20.42
C LEU A 110 9.97 31.92 19.59
N LEU A 111 10.40 31.35 18.47
CA LEU A 111 11.46 31.92 17.63
C LEU A 111 10.89 32.56 16.33
N ASP A 112 9.58 32.67 16.22
CA ASP A 112 8.88 33.19 15.05
C ASP A 112 9.35 32.55 13.73
N LEU A 113 9.48 31.20 13.75
CA LEU A 113 9.90 30.44 12.58
C LEU A 113 8.72 30.10 11.67
N THR A 114 8.97 30.02 10.38
CA THR A 114 8.01 29.54 9.41
C THR A 114 8.21 28.05 9.13
N SER A 115 7.16 27.25 9.26
CA SER A 115 7.18 25.83 8.90
C SER A 115 6.41 25.55 7.61
N LYS A 116 6.72 24.43 6.96
CA LYS A 116 5.98 23.88 5.84
C LYS A 116 5.68 22.42 6.12
N GLN A 117 4.45 22.02 5.80
CA GLN A 117 4.03 20.62 5.87
C GLN A 117 3.95 20.03 4.47
N GLY A 118 4.51 18.83 4.27
CA GLY A 118 4.41 18.06 3.05
C GLY A 118 3.96 16.64 3.32
N ASP A 119 3.32 16.01 2.34
CA ASP A 119 2.98 14.58 2.34
C ASP A 119 3.63 13.92 1.12
N VAL A 120 4.30 12.79 1.34
CA VAL A 120 4.93 12.03 0.25
C VAL A 120 3.90 11.09 -0.35
N THR A 121 3.45 11.39 -1.56
CA THR A 121 2.52 10.51 -2.28
C THR A 121 3.17 9.17 -2.57
N CYS A 122 2.49 8.07 -2.23
CA CYS A 122 2.96 6.70 -2.46
C CYS A 122 4.36 6.43 -1.86
N ALA A 123 4.64 6.94 -0.65
CA ALA A 123 5.95 6.95 -0.01
C ALA A 123 6.73 5.63 -0.17
N PHE A 124 6.11 4.49 0.12
CA PHE A 124 6.77 3.18 0.04
C PHE A 124 7.22 2.81 -1.38
N LEU A 125 6.53 3.30 -2.42
CA LEU A 125 6.90 3.01 -3.80
C LEU A 125 8.15 3.77 -4.27
N HIS A 126 8.64 4.73 -3.51
CA HIS A 126 9.91 5.39 -3.79
C HIS A 126 11.12 4.56 -3.35
N ALA A 127 10.90 3.57 -2.47
CA ALA A 127 11.94 2.67 -2.00
C ALA A 127 12.03 1.40 -2.85
N HIS A 128 13.25 1.02 -3.21
CA HIS A 128 13.52 -0.29 -3.82
C HIS A 128 13.61 -1.37 -2.74
N LEU A 129 13.21 -2.59 -3.13
CA LEU A 129 13.54 -3.75 -2.30
C LEU A 129 15.06 -3.98 -2.32
N PRO A 130 15.66 -4.42 -1.18
CA PRO A 130 17.05 -4.85 -1.16
C PRO A 130 17.30 -5.92 -2.24
N PRO A 131 18.49 -5.93 -2.89
CA PRO A 131 18.79 -6.87 -3.98
C PRO A 131 18.72 -8.34 -3.59
N ASP A 132 18.95 -8.64 -2.32
CA ASP A 132 18.90 -9.95 -1.68
C ASP A 132 17.48 -10.38 -1.27
N GLU A 133 16.52 -9.46 -1.26
CA GLU A 133 15.12 -9.76 -0.95
C GLU A 133 14.29 -9.96 -2.22
N GLN A 134 13.84 -11.19 -2.47
CA GLN A 134 12.93 -11.48 -3.57
C GLN A 134 11.51 -11.72 -3.02
N VAL A 135 10.62 -10.78 -3.25
CA VAL A 135 9.24 -10.84 -2.78
C VAL A 135 8.29 -11.07 -3.94
N TYR A 136 7.50 -12.14 -3.85
CA TYR A 136 6.45 -12.46 -4.81
C TYR A 136 5.08 -12.26 -4.16
N VAL A 137 4.16 -11.64 -4.88
CA VAL A 137 2.81 -11.35 -4.40
C VAL A 137 1.79 -11.84 -5.42
N SER A 138 0.66 -12.39 -4.95
CA SER A 138 -0.44 -12.76 -5.83
C SER A 138 -0.98 -11.53 -6.55
N MET A 139 -1.40 -11.70 -7.79
CA MET A 139 -1.99 -10.60 -8.57
C MET A 139 -3.21 -10.00 -7.87
N PRO A 140 -3.47 -8.69 -8.08
CA PRO A 140 -4.65 -8.03 -7.55
C PRO A 140 -5.92 -8.74 -8.03
N ARG A 141 -6.84 -8.99 -7.10
CA ARG A 141 -8.15 -9.53 -7.45
C ARG A 141 -8.84 -8.58 -8.44
N GLY A 142 -9.36 -9.12 -9.53
CA GLY A 142 -9.91 -8.35 -10.66
C GLY A 142 -8.92 -8.11 -11.80
N PHE A 143 -7.60 -8.24 -11.57
CA PHE A 143 -6.54 -8.00 -12.57
C PHE A 143 -5.68 -9.25 -12.83
N THR A 144 -6.15 -10.42 -12.42
CA THR A 144 -5.40 -11.67 -12.55
C THR A 144 -5.12 -12.00 -14.02
N GLN A 145 -3.86 -12.24 -14.33
CA GLN A 145 -3.42 -12.75 -15.62
C GLN A 145 -3.04 -14.23 -15.49
N TYR A 146 -3.22 -14.96 -16.58
CA TYR A 146 -2.94 -16.41 -16.63
C TYR A 146 -1.82 -16.71 -17.63
N ASP A 147 -1.07 -17.76 -17.36
CA ASP A 147 -0.10 -18.31 -18.30
C ASP A 147 -0.80 -19.17 -19.38
N LYS A 148 -0.02 -19.70 -20.35
CA LYS A 148 -0.53 -20.57 -21.42
C LYS A 148 -1.13 -21.89 -20.91
N LYS A 149 -0.86 -22.26 -19.65
CA LYS A 149 -1.36 -23.46 -18.97
C LYS A 149 -2.55 -23.19 -18.07
N GLY A 150 -3.09 -21.95 -18.06
CA GLY A 150 -4.21 -21.54 -17.23
C GLY A 150 -3.86 -21.31 -15.75
N ARG A 151 -2.59 -21.21 -15.38
CA ARG A 151 -2.16 -20.92 -14.01
C ARG A 151 -2.02 -19.41 -13.82
N ALA A 152 -2.49 -18.91 -12.69
CA ALA A 152 -2.36 -17.49 -12.35
C ALA A 152 -0.87 -17.09 -12.27
N LYS A 153 -0.52 -16.01 -12.97
CA LYS A 153 0.79 -15.35 -12.84
C LYS A 153 0.91 -14.66 -11.48
N VAL A 154 2.11 -14.25 -11.15
CA VAL A 154 2.42 -13.55 -9.90
C VAL A 154 3.22 -12.28 -10.16
N LEU A 155 3.23 -11.38 -9.20
CA LEU A 155 4.00 -10.15 -9.23
C LEU A 155 5.32 -10.38 -8.53
N LYS A 156 6.44 -10.20 -9.23
CA LYS A 156 7.77 -10.05 -8.62
C LYS A 156 7.98 -8.59 -8.32
N LEU A 157 8.03 -8.22 -7.04
CA LEU A 157 8.18 -6.83 -6.63
C LEU A 157 9.59 -6.32 -6.94
N LYS A 158 9.66 -5.08 -7.42
CA LYS A 158 10.90 -4.31 -7.61
C LYS A 158 11.01 -3.22 -6.54
N ARG A 159 9.86 -2.71 -6.09
CA ARG A 159 9.74 -1.68 -5.07
C ARG A 159 8.93 -2.19 -3.89
N THR A 160 9.08 -1.52 -2.76
CA THR A 160 8.26 -1.87 -1.60
C THR A 160 6.79 -1.55 -1.84
N LEU A 161 5.92 -2.29 -1.18
CA LEU A 161 4.47 -2.17 -1.33
C LEU A 161 3.82 -1.98 0.04
N TYR A 162 2.64 -1.37 0.07
CA TYR A 162 1.83 -1.31 1.28
C TYR A 162 1.59 -2.71 1.85
N GLY A 163 1.70 -2.83 3.17
CA GLY A 163 1.48 -4.07 3.90
C GLY A 163 2.71 -4.94 4.10
N LEU A 164 3.82 -4.74 3.38
CA LEU A 164 5.08 -5.44 3.68
C LEU A 164 5.69 -4.91 4.98
N LYS A 165 6.26 -5.80 5.79
CA LYS A 165 6.88 -5.46 7.08
C LYS A 165 8.11 -4.57 6.94
N GLN A 166 8.92 -4.76 5.88
CA GLN A 166 10.14 -4.01 5.62
C GLN A 166 9.90 -2.68 4.88
N SER A 167 8.69 -2.38 4.38
CA SER A 167 8.43 -1.16 3.62
C SER A 167 8.79 0.14 4.37
N PRO A 168 8.47 0.29 5.67
CA PRO A 168 8.86 1.49 6.41
C PRO A 168 10.38 1.65 6.51
N ARG A 169 11.12 0.55 6.72
CA ARG A 169 12.59 0.57 6.78
C ARG A 169 13.22 0.94 5.44
N ALA A 170 12.74 0.33 4.36
CA ALA A 170 13.27 0.60 3.04
C ALA A 170 13.02 2.06 2.60
N PHE A 171 11.90 2.65 3.00
CA PHE A 171 11.61 4.06 2.74
C PHE A 171 12.48 5.02 3.56
N TRP A 172 12.90 4.62 4.76
CA TRP A 172 13.74 5.45 5.63
C TRP A 172 15.20 5.50 5.18
N LYS A 173 15.73 4.43 4.59
CA LYS A 173 17.11 4.38 4.05
C LYS A 173 17.28 5.24 2.80
#